data_82fff3f54ac879852c1725c2e98fc7bf
#
_entry.id   82fff3f54ac879852c1725c2e98fc7bf
#
_cell.length_a   1.000
_cell.length_b   1.000
_cell.length_c   1.000
_cell.angle_alpha   90.00
_cell.angle_beta   90.00
_cell.angle_gamma   90.00
#
_symmetry.space_group_name_H-M   'P 1'
#
loop_
_entity.id
_entity.type
_entity.pdbx_description
1 polymer ?
#
loop_
_entity_poly.entity_id
_entity_poly.type
_entity_poly.pdbx_seq_one_letter_code
_entity_poly.pdbx_strand_id
1 'polypeptide(L)'
;MGPLWVDVAGYELTSEDKEILQHPTVGGLILFARNYHDSEQLLALNKSIRQAAKRPILIGVDQEGGRVQRFREGFSLIPAAEQYAKQANGEQLAEQGGWLMAAELVAHDIDLSFAPVLDKGHECKAIGSRAFGDGVETIIRHSLAYMKGMKSVGMATTGKHFPGHGGVVADSHLETPFDNRDTIFEQDMAIFKAQIEAGILDAMMPAHVVYPHYDDQPASGSEFWLKQVLRQKLGFNGIIFSDDLTMEGAAIMGGPAERAHQSLVAGCDMVLVCNQRDAQVEVLDNLPIMETPGAEKLLKTQSFSLAELQRGEAWKQASQAMQRLIEA
;
A
#
# COMPACT_ATOMS: atom_id res chain seq x y z
N MET A 1 -14.92 9.22 -6.54
CA MET A 1 -14.14 8.09 -7.13
C MET A 1 -14.85 6.80 -6.78
N GLY A 2 -14.83 5.80 -7.68
CA GLY A 2 -15.37 4.47 -7.36
C GLY A 2 -14.49 3.69 -6.39
N PRO A 3 -14.98 2.58 -5.83
CA PRO A 3 -14.25 1.81 -4.83
C PRO A 3 -13.23 0.82 -5.40
N LEU A 4 -13.27 0.51 -6.71
CA LEU A 4 -12.45 -0.55 -7.29
C LEU A 4 -11.08 -0.04 -7.76
N TRP A 5 -10.03 -0.74 -7.36
CA TRP A 5 -8.69 -0.64 -7.93
C TRP A 5 -8.43 -1.77 -8.89
N VAL A 6 -7.90 -1.43 -10.06
CA VAL A 6 -7.56 -2.36 -11.14
C VAL A 6 -6.08 -2.23 -11.51
N ASP A 7 -5.60 -3.03 -12.43
CA ASP A 7 -4.30 -2.86 -13.08
C ASP A 7 -4.44 -2.81 -14.61
N VAL A 8 -3.32 -2.59 -15.30
CA VAL A 8 -3.25 -2.60 -16.77
C VAL A 8 -2.21 -3.59 -17.27
N ALA A 9 -2.38 -4.00 -18.53
CA ALA A 9 -1.66 -5.14 -19.09
C ALA A 9 -0.14 -4.93 -19.23
N GLY A 10 0.31 -3.74 -19.66
CA GLY A 10 1.70 -3.52 -20.01
C GLY A 10 2.15 -2.06 -19.98
N TYR A 11 3.04 -1.70 -20.87
CA TYR A 11 3.66 -0.38 -20.96
C TYR A 11 2.76 0.70 -21.54
N GLU A 12 1.70 0.31 -22.24
CA GLU A 12 0.71 1.19 -22.86
C GLU A 12 -0.68 0.62 -22.63
N LEU A 13 -1.70 1.51 -22.69
CA LEU A 13 -3.08 1.11 -22.52
C LEU A 13 -3.64 0.41 -23.78
N THR A 14 -4.17 -0.78 -23.61
CA THR A 14 -5.00 -1.45 -24.61
C THR A 14 -6.37 -0.76 -24.73
N SER A 15 -7.17 -1.16 -25.74
CA SER A 15 -8.55 -0.68 -25.86
C SER A 15 -9.42 -1.11 -24.69
N GLU A 16 -9.23 -2.32 -24.20
CA GLU A 16 -9.91 -2.86 -23.03
C GLU A 16 -9.52 -2.12 -21.74
N ASP A 17 -8.23 -1.84 -21.52
CA ASP A 17 -7.80 -1.02 -20.38
C ASP A 17 -8.49 0.34 -20.35
N LYS A 18 -8.64 0.98 -21.53
CA LYS A 18 -9.32 2.28 -21.64
C LYS A 18 -10.80 2.19 -21.32
N GLU A 19 -11.45 1.12 -21.72
CA GLU A 19 -12.87 0.86 -21.41
C GLU A 19 -13.06 0.66 -19.90
N ILE A 20 -12.26 -0.19 -19.28
CA ILE A 20 -12.26 -0.44 -17.82
C ILE A 20 -12.03 0.84 -17.05
N LEU A 21 -11.01 1.65 -17.42
CA LEU A 21 -10.71 2.90 -16.74
C LEU A 21 -11.84 3.95 -16.83
N GLN A 22 -12.70 3.87 -17.86
CA GLN A 22 -13.88 4.74 -17.98
C GLN A 22 -15.04 4.29 -17.09
N HIS A 23 -15.04 3.05 -16.60
CA HIS A 23 -16.11 2.55 -15.75
C HIS A 23 -16.18 3.32 -14.43
N PRO A 24 -17.34 3.85 -14.01
CA PRO A 24 -17.45 4.72 -12.82
C PRO A 24 -17.08 4.04 -11.51
N THR A 25 -17.16 2.71 -11.42
CA THR A 25 -16.75 1.93 -10.25
C THR A 25 -15.22 1.92 -10.05
N VAL A 26 -14.43 2.19 -11.09
CA VAL A 26 -12.97 2.27 -10.97
C VAL A 26 -12.56 3.59 -10.36
N GLY A 27 -11.89 3.56 -9.21
CA GLY A 27 -11.39 4.74 -8.50
C GLY A 27 -9.87 4.80 -8.41
N GLY A 28 -9.20 3.70 -8.66
CA GLY A 28 -7.73 3.62 -8.61
C GLY A 28 -7.13 2.59 -9.55
N LEU A 29 -5.83 2.74 -9.78
CA LEU A 29 -5.01 1.82 -10.57
C LEU A 29 -3.71 1.56 -9.83
N ILE A 30 -3.32 0.28 -9.73
CA ILE A 30 -2.03 -0.13 -9.20
C ILE A 30 -1.09 -0.54 -10.34
N LEU A 31 0.14 -0.03 -10.28
CA LEU A 31 1.21 -0.36 -11.23
C LEU A 31 2.10 -1.48 -10.67
N PHE A 32 2.60 -2.32 -11.57
CA PHE A 32 3.54 -3.40 -11.30
C PHE A 32 4.81 -3.24 -12.13
N ALA A 33 5.83 -4.07 -11.87
CA ALA A 33 7.08 -4.04 -12.63
C ALA A 33 6.87 -4.20 -14.14
N ARG A 34 5.85 -4.95 -14.57
CA ARG A 34 5.51 -5.12 -16.00
C ARG A 34 5.04 -3.85 -16.70
N ASN A 35 4.68 -2.81 -15.93
CA ASN A 35 4.22 -1.52 -16.45
C ASN A 35 5.37 -0.51 -16.61
N TYR A 36 6.59 -0.90 -16.29
CA TYR A 36 7.75 -0.01 -16.25
C TYR A 36 8.86 -0.48 -17.20
N HIS A 37 9.24 0.37 -18.13
CA HIS A 37 10.42 0.22 -18.99
C HIS A 37 11.47 1.28 -18.65
N ASP A 38 11.07 2.56 -18.66
CA ASP A 38 11.88 3.72 -18.28
C ASP A 38 10.97 4.88 -17.80
N SER A 39 11.59 5.96 -17.32
CA SER A 39 10.87 7.11 -16.77
C SER A 39 9.98 7.83 -17.79
N GLU A 40 10.39 7.93 -19.04
CA GLU A 40 9.61 8.61 -20.10
C GLU A 40 8.35 7.80 -20.44
N GLN A 41 8.52 6.48 -20.61
CA GLN A 41 7.40 5.57 -20.85
C GLN A 41 6.41 5.58 -19.66
N LEU A 42 6.90 5.54 -18.43
CA LEU A 42 6.04 5.55 -17.23
C LEU A 42 5.21 6.83 -17.14
N LEU A 43 5.81 7.99 -17.39
CA LEU A 43 5.11 9.27 -17.44
C LEU A 43 4.05 9.29 -18.56
N ALA A 44 4.37 8.73 -19.74
CA ALA A 44 3.41 8.62 -20.85
C ALA A 44 2.24 7.69 -20.49
N LEU A 45 2.50 6.57 -19.83
CA LEU A 45 1.48 5.64 -19.34
C LEU A 45 0.56 6.32 -18.33
N ASN A 46 1.11 6.96 -17.29
CA ASN A 46 0.32 7.62 -16.24
C ASN A 46 -0.54 8.76 -16.81
N LYS A 47 -0.01 9.55 -17.73
CA LYS A 47 -0.78 10.55 -18.47
C LYS A 47 -1.93 9.92 -19.26
N SER A 48 -1.69 8.80 -19.93
CA SER A 48 -2.70 8.08 -20.70
C SER A 48 -3.81 7.51 -19.79
N ILE A 49 -3.46 7.01 -18.60
CA ILE A 49 -4.40 6.53 -17.58
C ILE A 49 -5.34 7.64 -17.15
N ARG A 50 -4.80 8.81 -16.77
CA ARG A 50 -5.63 9.95 -16.34
C ARG A 50 -6.52 10.46 -17.47
N GLN A 51 -6.03 10.48 -18.71
CA GLN A 51 -6.82 10.86 -19.88
C GLN A 51 -7.93 9.86 -20.19
N ALA A 52 -7.64 8.56 -20.08
CA ALA A 52 -8.65 7.52 -20.33
C ALA A 52 -9.76 7.53 -19.28
N ALA A 53 -9.45 7.72 -18.02
CA ALA A 53 -10.42 7.77 -16.92
C ALA A 53 -11.40 8.94 -17.03
N LYS A 54 -11.00 10.09 -17.62
CA LYS A 54 -11.81 11.33 -17.79
C LYS A 54 -12.37 11.90 -16.47
N ARG A 55 -11.85 11.46 -15.34
CA ARG A 55 -12.19 11.91 -13.98
C ARG A 55 -10.97 11.72 -13.07
N PRO A 56 -10.95 12.28 -11.88
CA PRO A 56 -9.90 11.96 -10.91
C PRO A 56 -9.82 10.45 -10.67
N ILE A 57 -8.60 9.92 -10.73
CA ILE A 57 -8.27 8.53 -10.45
C ILE A 57 -6.96 8.48 -9.68
N LEU A 58 -6.86 7.60 -8.70
CA LEU A 58 -5.63 7.35 -7.96
C LEU A 58 -4.71 6.43 -8.75
N ILE A 59 -3.41 6.73 -8.73
CA ILE A 59 -2.38 5.85 -9.28
C ILE A 59 -1.45 5.47 -8.13
N GLY A 60 -1.30 4.18 -7.87
CA GLY A 60 -0.48 3.65 -6.79
C GLY A 60 0.47 2.56 -7.26
N VAL A 61 1.40 2.18 -6.38
CA VAL A 61 2.39 1.13 -6.61
C VAL A 61 2.86 0.55 -5.26
N ASP A 62 3.37 -0.69 -5.24
CA ASP A 62 4.15 -1.22 -4.12
C ASP A 62 5.61 -0.82 -4.28
N GLN A 63 6.02 0.29 -3.74
CA GLN A 63 7.39 0.78 -3.74
C GLN A 63 7.84 0.93 -2.28
N GLU A 64 8.08 -0.19 -1.61
CA GLU A 64 8.45 -0.23 -0.19
C GLU A 64 9.96 -0.04 0.02
N GLY A 65 10.74 -0.63 -0.88
CA GLY A 65 12.18 -0.81 -0.81
C GLY A 65 12.58 -2.29 -0.70
N GLY A 66 13.86 -2.57 -0.68
CA GLY A 66 14.39 -3.93 -0.64
C GLY A 66 13.85 -4.80 -1.78
N ARG A 67 13.26 -5.95 -1.43
CA ARG A 67 12.69 -6.89 -2.41
C ARG A 67 11.36 -6.43 -2.99
N VAL A 68 10.65 -5.51 -2.34
CA VAL A 68 9.36 -4.96 -2.80
C VAL A 68 9.58 -3.53 -3.30
N GLN A 69 10.23 -3.44 -4.43
CA GLN A 69 10.43 -2.22 -5.18
C GLN A 69 10.20 -2.54 -6.65
N ARG A 70 9.09 -2.02 -7.23
CA ARG A 70 8.65 -2.37 -8.60
C ARG A 70 9.50 -1.67 -9.66
N PHE A 71 9.86 -0.41 -9.42
CA PHE A 71 10.67 0.40 -10.33
C PHE A 71 12.08 0.51 -9.77
N ARG A 72 13.07 0.04 -10.53
CA ARG A 72 14.47 -0.06 -10.11
C ARG A 72 15.42 0.72 -11.01
N GLU A 73 15.46 0.41 -12.29
CA GLU A 73 16.30 1.12 -13.26
C GLU A 73 15.79 2.55 -13.42
N GLY A 74 16.66 3.56 -13.29
CA GLY A 74 16.29 4.98 -13.33
C GLY A 74 15.66 5.53 -12.03
N PHE A 75 15.37 4.68 -11.04
CA PHE A 75 14.98 5.04 -9.69
C PHE A 75 16.13 4.78 -8.70
N SER A 76 16.14 5.54 -7.61
CA SER A 76 17.02 5.23 -6.48
C SER A 76 16.60 3.91 -5.84
N LEU A 77 17.57 3.08 -5.48
CA LEU A 77 17.28 1.87 -4.72
C LEU A 77 17.02 2.27 -3.26
N ILE A 78 15.88 1.83 -2.74
CA ILE A 78 15.50 2.04 -1.35
C ILE A 78 15.87 0.76 -0.57
N PRO A 79 16.57 0.84 0.56
CA PRO A 79 16.93 -0.34 1.35
C PRO A 79 15.68 -1.03 1.92
N ALA A 80 15.84 -2.29 2.30
CA ALA A 80 14.83 -2.98 3.07
C ALA A 80 14.62 -2.27 4.42
N ALA A 81 13.38 -2.18 4.90
CA ALA A 81 13.04 -1.39 6.08
C ALA A 81 13.83 -1.78 7.35
N GLU A 82 14.16 -3.06 7.51
CA GLU A 82 14.97 -3.56 8.64
C GLU A 82 16.37 -2.91 8.71
N GLN A 83 16.91 -2.41 7.59
CA GLN A 83 18.25 -1.82 7.56
C GLN A 83 18.33 -0.50 8.33
N TYR A 84 17.24 0.26 8.39
CA TYR A 84 17.20 1.51 9.14
C TYR A 84 17.43 1.27 10.64
N ALA A 85 16.78 0.26 11.22
CA ALA A 85 16.88 -0.04 12.64
C ALA A 85 18.30 -0.52 13.08
N LYS A 86 19.13 -0.94 12.13
CA LYS A 86 20.52 -1.36 12.37
C LYS A 86 21.50 -0.19 12.49
N GLN A 87 21.03 1.04 12.21
CA GLN A 87 21.86 2.23 12.20
C GLN A 87 21.64 3.12 13.44
N ALA A 88 22.70 3.76 13.94
CA ALA A 88 22.60 4.67 15.07
C ALA A 88 21.70 5.90 14.78
N ASN A 89 21.65 6.36 13.53
CA ASN A 89 20.79 7.44 13.03
C ASN A 89 19.62 6.92 12.17
N GLY A 90 19.12 5.73 12.49
CA GLY A 90 18.14 4.99 11.67
C GLY A 90 16.85 5.76 11.42
N GLU A 91 16.33 6.52 12.37
CA GLU A 91 15.13 7.34 12.18
C GLU A 91 15.35 8.44 11.13
N GLN A 92 16.50 9.12 11.16
CA GLN A 92 16.84 10.12 10.15
C GLN A 92 16.97 9.49 8.77
N LEU A 93 17.60 8.31 8.66
CA LEU A 93 17.73 7.58 7.41
C LEU A 93 16.37 7.07 6.92
N ALA A 94 15.47 6.64 7.80
CA ALA A 94 14.11 6.23 7.45
C ALA A 94 13.31 7.42 6.89
N GLU A 95 13.42 8.61 7.49
CA GLU A 95 12.77 9.82 6.97
C GLU A 95 13.32 10.18 5.58
N GLN A 96 14.63 10.12 5.37
CA GLN A 96 15.25 10.36 4.07
C GLN A 96 14.82 9.30 3.03
N GLY A 97 14.72 8.03 3.42
CA GLY A 97 14.27 6.95 2.54
C GLY A 97 12.81 7.11 2.11
N GLY A 98 11.93 7.44 3.06
CA GLY A 98 10.52 7.73 2.78
C GLY A 98 10.34 8.95 1.89
N TRP A 99 11.11 10.01 2.14
CA TRP A 99 11.13 11.20 1.30
C TRP A 99 11.58 10.89 -0.13
N LEU A 100 12.69 10.16 -0.29
CA LEU A 100 13.29 9.86 -1.60
C LEU A 100 12.35 8.99 -2.45
N MET A 101 11.83 7.90 -1.87
CA MET A 101 10.86 7.02 -2.51
C MET A 101 9.65 7.82 -3.00
N ALA A 102 9.04 8.60 -2.12
CA ALA A 102 7.86 9.37 -2.43
C ALA A 102 8.13 10.49 -3.45
N ALA A 103 9.26 11.21 -3.33
CA ALA A 103 9.63 12.26 -4.27
C ALA A 103 9.79 11.74 -5.70
N GLU A 104 10.44 10.60 -5.87
CA GLU A 104 10.60 10.00 -7.21
C GLU A 104 9.26 9.53 -7.78
N LEU A 105 8.36 8.96 -6.98
CA LEU A 105 7.02 8.58 -7.43
C LEU A 105 6.16 9.79 -7.80
N VAL A 106 6.17 10.85 -6.98
CA VAL A 106 5.47 12.11 -7.28
C VAL A 106 5.96 12.73 -8.59
N ALA A 107 7.29 12.69 -8.83
CA ALA A 107 7.89 13.15 -10.08
C ALA A 107 7.45 12.34 -11.30
N HIS A 108 6.99 11.11 -11.11
CA HIS A 108 6.43 10.24 -12.16
C HIS A 108 4.89 10.27 -12.23
N ASP A 109 4.24 11.25 -11.60
CA ASP A 109 2.78 11.42 -11.56
C ASP A 109 2.04 10.26 -10.86
N ILE A 110 2.64 9.64 -9.83
CA ILE A 110 2.06 8.61 -8.99
C ILE A 110 1.60 9.24 -7.68
N ASP A 111 0.40 8.88 -7.21
CA ASP A 111 -0.23 9.51 -6.06
C ASP A 111 0.23 8.89 -4.73
N LEU A 112 0.41 7.57 -4.68
CA LEU A 112 0.79 6.88 -3.45
C LEU A 112 1.61 5.61 -3.69
N SER A 113 2.41 5.25 -2.69
CA SER A 113 2.89 3.89 -2.49
C SER A 113 2.05 3.22 -1.41
N PHE A 114 1.70 1.93 -1.60
CA PHE A 114 1.13 1.11 -0.52
C PHE A 114 2.22 0.79 0.51
N ALA A 115 2.63 1.80 1.26
CA ALA A 115 3.72 1.78 2.24
C ALA A 115 3.43 2.77 3.39
N PRO A 116 4.02 2.53 4.56
CA PRO A 116 4.96 1.46 4.91
C PRO A 116 4.30 0.18 5.44
N VAL A 117 5.09 -0.90 5.51
CA VAL A 117 4.75 -2.09 6.27
C VAL A 117 4.94 -1.79 7.76
N LEU A 118 3.89 -2.03 8.56
CA LEU A 118 3.87 -1.84 10.00
C LEU A 118 3.92 -3.15 10.79
N ASP A 119 3.97 -4.27 10.08
CA ASP A 119 4.05 -5.61 10.68
C ASP A 119 5.37 -5.81 11.41
N LYS A 120 5.36 -6.70 12.42
CA LYS A 120 6.57 -7.27 13.01
C LYS A 120 7.18 -8.29 12.04
N GLY A 121 8.52 -8.35 11.95
CA GLY A 121 9.21 -9.12 10.91
C GLY A 121 9.60 -10.56 11.28
N HIS A 122 9.49 -10.95 12.54
CA HIS A 122 10.24 -12.06 13.12
C HIS A 122 9.90 -13.47 12.62
N GLU A 123 8.65 -13.81 12.33
CA GLU A 123 8.27 -15.17 11.95
C GLU A 123 7.79 -15.30 10.50
N CYS A 124 7.13 -14.29 9.99
CA CYS A 124 6.52 -14.31 8.68
C CYS A 124 7.54 -14.10 7.55
N LYS A 125 7.74 -15.12 6.72
CA LYS A 125 8.62 -15.01 5.54
C LYS A 125 8.11 -13.99 4.51
N ALA A 126 6.80 -13.83 4.41
CA ALA A 126 6.19 -12.84 3.51
C ALA A 126 6.52 -11.40 3.96
N ILE A 127 6.66 -11.16 5.25
CA ILE A 127 7.07 -9.87 5.83
C ILE A 127 8.60 -9.79 5.91
N GLY A 128 9.25 -10.54 6.79
CA GLY A 128 10.71 -10.57 6.92
C GLY A 128 11.34 -9.19 6.93
N SER A 129 12.29 -8.96 6.03
CA SER A 129 13.04 -7.69 5.90
C SER A 129 12.20 -6.47 5.46
N ARG A 130 10.92 -6.65 5.10
CA ARG A 130 9.99 -5.54 4.84
C ARG A 130 9.59 -4.80 6.12
N ALA A 131 9.70 -5.45 7.29
CA ALA A 131 9.45 -4.82 8.58
C ALA A 131 10.63 -3.93 9.00
N PHE A 132 10.35 -2.89 9.80
CA PHE A 132 11.41 -2.07 10.42
C PHE A 132 12.12 -2.79 11.58
N GLY A 133 11.74 -4.00 11.93
CA GLY A 133 12.32 -4.85 12.96
C GLY A 133 11.27 -5.71 13.66
N ASP A 134 11.64 -6.26 14.82
CA ASP A 134 10.78 -7.13 15.62
C ASP A 134 10.18 -6.43 16.84
N GLY A 135 10.83 -5.36 17.30
CA GLY A 135 10.44 -4.61 18.50
C GLY A 135 9.38 -3.55 18.18
N VAL A 136 8.29 -3.52 18.97
CA VAL A 136 7.17 -2.57 18.80
C VAL A 136 7.67 -1.12 18.74
N GLU A 137 8.47 -0.68 19.72
CA GLU A 137 8.99 0.69 19.80
C GLU A 137 9.90 1.04 18.60
N THR A 138 10.70 0.08 18.15
CA THR A 138 11.58 0.26 16.99
C THR A 138 10.75 0.50 15.72
N ILE A 139 9.73 -0.32 15.49
CA ILE A 139 8.86 -0.19 14.34
C ILE A 139 8.11 1.15 14.39
N ILE A 140 7.55 1.51 15.54
CA ILE A 140 6.83 2.79 15.72
C ILE A 140 7.72 3.97 15.32
N ARG A 141 8.94 4.08 15.86
CA ARG A 141 9.82 5.23 15.61
C ARG A 141 10.27 5.32 14.16
N HIS A 142 10.74 4.21 13.57
CA HIS A 142 11.26 4.22 12.21
C HIS A 142 10.16 4.38 11.16
N SER A 143 9.02 3.72 11.33
CA SER A 143 7.89 3.88 10.40
C SER A 143 7.27 5.28 10.48
N LEU A 144 7.21 5.88 11.68
CA LEU A 144 6.79 7.27 11.84
C LEU A 144 7.71 8.24 11.08
N ALA A 145 9.01 8.06 11.22
CA ALA A 145 9.99 8.87 10.50
C ALA A 145 9.88 8.69 8.98
N TYR A 146 9.74 7.45 8.51
CA TYR A 146 9.53 7.13 7.09
C TYR A 146 8.28 7.83 6.53
N MET A 147 7.16 7.75 7.24
CA MET A 147 5.90 8.41 6.85
C MET A 147 6.01 9.93 6.87
N LYS A 148 6.75 10.54 7.80
CA LYS A 148 7.05 11.97 7.78
C LYS A 148 7.77 12.37 6.49
N GLY A 149 8.74 11.59 6.06
CA GLY A 149 9.41 11.77 4.78
C GLY A 149 8.44 11.76 3.60
N MET A 150 7.57 10.75 3.52
CA MET A 150 6.54 10.65 2.47
C MET A 150 5.62 11.89 2.45
N LYS A 151 5.08 12.28 3.60
CA LYS A 151 4.16 13.43 3.70
C LYS A 151 4.82 14.76 3.37
N SER A 152 6.12 14.91 3.58
CA SER A 152 6.83 16.16 3.30
C SER A 152 6.87 16.52 1.80
N VAL A 153 6.66 15.55 0.91
CA VAL A 153 6.51 15.74 -0.53
C VAL A 153 5.07 15.58 -1.02
N GLY A 154 4.11 15.61 -0.10
CA GLY A 154 2.69 15.59 -0.42
C GLY A 154 2.14 14.23 -0.83
N MET A 155 2.78 13.13 -0.46
CA MET A 155 2.29 11.77 -0.67
C MET A 155 1.54 11.27 0.56
N ALA A 156 0.37 10.65 0.34
CA ALA A 156 -0.40 9.97 1.37
C ALA A 156 0.28 8.67 1.82
N THR A 157 0.05 8.27 3.07
CA THR A 157 0.66 7.09 3.70
C THR A 157 -0.35 5.96 3.85
N THR A 158 0.08 4.71 3.66
CA THR A 158 -0.76 3.51 3.82
C THR A 158 -0.08 2.52 4.74
N GLY A 159 -0.60 2.36 5.95
CA GLY A 159 -0.08 1.34 6.88
C GLY A 159 -0.63 -0.05 6.57
N LYS A 160 0.21 -1.08 6.56
CA LYS A 160 -0.17 -2.45 6.26
C LYS A 160 0.65 -3.48 7.06
N HIS A 161 0.11 -4.65 7.38
CA HIS A 161 -1.22 -5.20 7.07
C HIS A 161 -1.99 -5.37 8.39
N PHE A 162 -2.95 -4.49 8.64
CA PHE A 162 -3.71 -4.43 9.90
C PHE A 162 -4.49 -5.75 10.16
N PRO A 163 -4.57 -6.26 11.39
CA PRO A 163 -3.99 -5.78 12.66
C PRO A 163 -2.55 -6.23 12.93
N GLY A 164 -1.88 -6.90 11.98
CA GLY A 164 -0.50 -7.37 12.02
C GLY A 164 -0.32 -8.78 11.46
N HIS A 165 0.42 -8.90 10.37
CA HIS A 165 0.66 -10.16 9.63
C HIS A 165 1.90 -10.92 10.14
N GLY A 166 2.74 -10.31 10.97
CA GLY A 166 4.07 -10.81 11.31
C GLY A 166 4.14 -12.12 12.11
N GLY A 167 3.05 -12.52 12.75
CA GLY A 167 3.00 -13.70 13.62
C GLY A 167 2.61 -15.01 12.93
N VAL A 168 2.37 -15.03 11.62
CA VAL A 168 2.02 -16.22 10.87
C VAL A 168 3.12 -16.60 9.90
N VAL A 169 3.49 -17.89 9.88
CA VAL A 169 4.48 -18.43 8.93
C VAL A 169 3.88 -18.57 7.52
N ALA A 170 2.58 -18.84 7.44
CA ALA A 170 1.83 -19.00 6.20
C ALA A 170 1.84 -17.72 5.37
N ASP A 171 1.98 -17.87 4.05
CA ASP A 171 1.97 -16.78 3.10
C ASP A 171 0.55 -16.61 2.53
N SER A 172 -0.09 -15.46 2.77
CA SER A 172 -1.43 -15.13 2.28
C SER A 172 -1.56 -15.11 0.75
N HIS A 173 -0.46 -15.10 0.01
CA HIS A 173 -0.48 -15.29 -1.44
C HIS A 173 -0.76 -16.76 -1.84
N LEU A 174 -0.51 -17.72 -0.96
CA LEU A 174 -0.54 -19.16 -1.26
C LEU A 174 -1.66 -19.91 -0.54
N GLU A 175 -2.09 -19.42 0.62
CA GLU A 175 -3.12 -20.04 1.46
C GLU A 175 -3.79 -19.02 2.37
N THR A 176 -4.89 -19.38 3.03
CA THR A 176 -5.50 -18.52 4.06
C THR A 176 -4.76 -18.74 5.39
N PRO A 177 -4.00 -17.76 5.90
CA PRO A 177 -3.28 -17.88 7.15
C PRO A 177 -4.21 -17.73 8.35
N PHE A 178 -3.89 -18.47 9.43
CA PHE A 178 -4.60 -18.38 10.72
C PHE A 178 -3.61 -17.96 11.81
N ASP A 179 -3.87 -16.84 12.47
CA ASP A 179 -3.11 -16.40 13.63
C ASP A 179 -3.87 -16.73 14.92
N ASN A 180 -3.38 -17.75 15.63
CA ASN A 180 -3.99 -18.25 16.87
C ASN A 180 -3.44 -17.56 18.12
N ARG A 181 -2.68 -16.46 17.99
CA ARG A 181 -2.19 -15.70 19.15
C ARG A 181 -3.32 -14.86 19.76
N ASP A 182 -3.33 -14.81 21.08
CA ASP A 182 -4.21 -13.91 21.84
C ASP A 182 -3.58 -12.55 22.12
N THR A 183 -2.31 -12.37 21.78
CA THR A 183 -1.49 -11.18 22.06
C THR A 183 -1.50 -10.13 20.95
N ILE A 184 -2.33 -10.29 19.93
CA ILE A 184 -2.36 -9.38 18.77
C ILE A 184 -2.65 -7.92 19.17
N PHE A 185 -3.50 -7.71 20.17
CA PHE A 185 -3.87 -6.38 20.65
C PHE A 185 -2.74 -5.66 21.38
N GLU A 186 -1.94 -6.39 22.15
CA GLU A 186 -0.88 -5.82 22.99
C GLU A 186 0.42 -5.64 22.21
N GLN A 187 0.61 -6.38 21.15
CA GLN A 187 1.86 -6.38 20.39
C GLN A 187 1.70 -5.74 19.01
N ASP A 188 1.19 -6.51 18.05
CA ASP A 188 1.17 -6.08 16.65
C ASP A 188 0.28 -4.85 16.45
N MET A 189 -0.94 -4.88 16.98
CA MET A 189 -1.88 -3.76 16.84
C MET A 189 -1.46 -2.50 17.60
N ALA A 190 -0.60 -2.61 18.60
CA ALA A 190 -0.07 -1.44 19.32
C ALA A 190 0.72 -0.51 18.38
N ILE A 191 1.36 -1.07 17.33
CA ILE A 191 2.08 -0.30 16.31
C ILE A 191 1.10 0.55 15.52
N PHE A 192 0.04 -0.07 15.00
CA PHE A 192 -1.01 0.63 14.23
C PHE A 192 -1.69 1.71 15.06
N LYS A 193 -2.03 1.37 16.31
CA LYS A 193 -2.61 2.33 17.27
C LYS A 193 -1.74 3.57 17.45
N ALA A 194 -0.45 3.40 17.69
CA ALA A 194 0.47 4.52 17.88
C ALA A 194 0.53 5.43 16.63
N GLN A 195 0.51 4.85 15.43
CA GLN A 195 0.54 5.63 14.18
C GLN A 195 -0.80 6.35 13.91
N ILE A 196 -1.94 5.75 14.31
CA ILE A 196 -3.25 6.40 14.25
C ILE A 196 -3.28 7.58 15.24
N GLU A 197 -2.83 7.39 16.47
CA GLU A 197 -2.77 8.44 17.50
C GLU A 197 -1.82 9.59 17.11
N ALA A 198 -0.74 9.29 16.39
CA ALA A 198 0.15 10.29 15.82
C ALA A 198 -0.46 11.07 14.64
N GLY A 199 -1.62 10.66 14.12
CA GLY A 199 -2.29 11.32 12.99
C GLY A 199 -1.50 11.26 11.68
N ILE A 200 -0.62 10.27 11.53
CA ILE A 200 0.30 10.18 10.38
C ILE A 200 -0.26 9.31 9.25
N LEU A 201 -1.24 8.43 9.53
CA LEU A 201 -1.83 7.50 8.56
C LEU A 201 -3.00 8.13 7.82
N ASP A 202 -2.92 8.13 6.49
CA ASP A 202 -4.01 8.56 5.60
C ASP A 202 -4.85 7.38 5.13
N ALA A 203 -4.24 6.20 5.00
CA ALA A 203 -4.91 4.96 4.63
C ALA A 203 -4.40 3.75 5.43
N MET A 204 -5.18 2.69 5.40
CA MET A 204 -4.91 1.42 6.06
C MET A 204 -5.25 0.26 5.12
N MET A 205 -4.40 -0.76 5.09
CA MET A 205 -4.65 -2.01 4.38
C MET A 205 -4.70 -3.16 5.38
N PRO A 206 -5.86 -3.82 5.57
CA PRO A 206 -5.97 -5.00 6.42
C PRO A 206 -5.39 -6.25 5.76
N ALA A 207 -4.96 -7.19 6.58
CA ALA A 207 -4.41 -8.47 6.17
C ALA A 207 -5.49 -9.46 5.72
N HIS A 208 -5.16 -10.34 4.76
CA HIS A 208 -5.93 -11.56 4.49
C HIS A 208 -5.53 -12.68 5.48
N VAL A 209 -5.69 -12.39 6.77
CA VAL A 209 -5.38 -13.31 7.88
C VAL A 209 -6.61 -13.47 8.76
N VAL A 210 -6.94 -14.70 9.13
CA VAL A 210 -7.99 -15.02 10.11
C VAL A 210 -7.37 -15.05 11.50
N TYR A 211 -8.04 -14.44 12.47
CA TYR A 211 -7.67 -14.43 13.89
C TYR A 211 -8.77 -15.13 14.71
N PRO A 212 -8.75 -16.47 14.83
CA PRO A 212 -9.90 -17.25 15.29
C PRO A 212 -10.35 -16.99 16.74
N HIS A 213 -9.48 -16.39 17.56
CA HIS A 213 -9.88 -15.92 18.90
C HIS A 213 -10.84 -14.73 18.88
N TYR A 214 -10.99 -14.07 17.72
CA TYR A 214 -11.76 -12.82 17.60
C TYR A 214 -12.83 -12.87 16.52
N ASP A 215 -12.51 -13.44 15.35
CA ASP A 215 -13.43 -13.56 14.22
C ASP A 215 -13.00 -14.73 13.32
N ASP A 216 -13.95 -15.35 12.64
CA ASP A 216 -13.74 -16.44 11.69
C ASP A 216 -13.48 -15.95 10.24
N GLN A 217 -13.61 -14.63 10.01
CA GLN A 217 -13.33 -13.99 8.72
C GLN A 217 -11.90 -13.41 8.72
N PRO A 218 -11.23 -13.33 7.55
CA PRO A 218 -9.97 -12.59 7.43
C PRO A 218 -10.21 -11.11 7.76
N ALA A 219 -9.21 -10.44 8.33
CA ALA A 219 -9.37 -9.05 8.78
C ALA A 219 -9.92 -8.12 7.68
N SER A 220 -9.55 -8.35 6.42
CA SER A 220 -10.06 -7.60 5.25
C SER A 220 -11.53 -7.80 4.91
N GLY A 221 -12.16 -8.84 5.45
CA GLY A 221 -13.59 -9.16 5.27
C GLY A 221 -14.38 -9.18 6.58
N SER A 222 -13.82 -8.66 7.67
CA SER A 222 -14.36 -8.75 9.03
C SER A 222 -14.93 -7.41 9.52
N GLU A 223 -16.23 -7.37 9.80
CA GLU A 223 -16.84 -6.19 10.44
C GLU A 223 -16.28 -5.94 11.84
N PHE A 224 -15.90 -7.01 12.56
CA PHE A 224 -15.26 -6.88 13.86
C PHE A 224 -13.96 -6.08 13.73
N TRP A 225 -13.06 -6.47 12.83
CA TRP A 225 -11.77 -5.81 12.67
C TRP A 225 -11.89 -4.40 12.10
N LEU A 226 -12.70 -4.19 11.07
CA LEU A 226 -12.75 -2.92 10.35
C LEU A 226 -13.68 -1.91 11.02
N LYS A 227 -14.91 -2.30 11.44
CA LYS A 227 -15.86 -1.37 12.04
C LYS A 227 -15.66 -1.22 13.56
N GLN A 228 -15.59 -2.35 14.29
CA GLN A 228 -15.56 -2.27 15.76
C GLN A 228 -14.16 -1.90 16.26
N VAL A 229 -13.10 -2.56 15.75
CA VAL A 229 -11.73 -2.30 16.20
C VAL A 229 -11.15 -1.07 15.53
N LEU A 230 -10.98 -1.07 14.20
CA LEU A 230 -10.26 -0.01 13.50
C LEU A 230 -10.99 1.33 13.55
N ARG A 231 -12.29 1.35 13.18
CA ARG A 231 -13.07 2.59 13.17
C ARG A 231 -13.47 3.06 14.58
N GLN A 232 -14.12 2.19 15.39
CA GLN A 232 -14.71 2.62 16.66
C GLN A 232 -13.69 2.64 17.80
N LYS A 233 -12.92 1.55 18.01
CA LYS A 233 -11.99 1.46 19.13
C LYS A 233 -10.72 2.28 18.93
N LEU A 234 -10.13 2.26 17.71
CA LEU A 234 -8.90 2.99 17.40
C LEU A 234 -9.16 4.38 16.80
N GLY A 235 -10.39 4.70 16.39
CA GLY A 235 -10.76 6.02 15.88
C GLY A 235 -10.16 6.35 14.50
N PHE A 236 -9.80 5.35 13.70
CA PHE A 236 -9.24 5.59 12.37
C PHE A 236 -10.28 6.12 11.40
N ASN A 237 -10.03 7.28 10.80
CA ASN A 237 -10.94 7.97 9.89
C ASN A 237 -10.39 8.14 8.47
N GLY A 238 -9.23 7.54 8.15
CA GLY A 238 -8.65 7.49 6.80
C GLY A 238 -9.33 6.46 5.91
N ILE A 239 -8.82 6.27 4.70
CA ILE A 239 -9.31 5.28 3.74
C ILE A 239 -8.86 3.87 4.14
N ILE A 240 -9.78 2.91 4.11
CA ILE A 240 -9.46 1.49 4.30
C ILE A 240 -9.49 0.81 2.93
N PHE A 241 -8.34 0.31 2.49
CA PHE A 241 -8.23 -0.56 1.33
C PHE A 241 -8.53 -2.02 1.71
N SER A 242 -8.85 -2.90 0.78
CA SER A 242 -8.53 -4.32 0.95
C SER A 242 -7.07 -4.55 0.57
N ASP A 243 -6.48 -5.69 0.95
CA ASP A 243 -5.36 -6.26 0.19
C ASP A 243 -5.87 -6.83 -1.14
N ASP A 244 -5.00 -7.29 -2.05
CA ASP A 244 -5.42 -7.82 -3.35
C ASP A 244 -6.36 -9.03 -3.17
N LEU A 245 -7.61 -8.87 -3.56
CA LEU A 245 -8.66 -9.87 -3.41
C LEU A 245 -8.46 -11.10 -4.31
N THR A 246 -7.51 -11.07 -5.23
CA THR A 246 -7.13 -12.26 -6.03
C THR A 246 -6.20 -13.20 -5.28
N MET A 247 -5.63 -12.76 -4.15
CA MET A 247 -4.78 -13.60 -3.30
C MET A 247 -5.56 -14.78 -2.69
N GLU A 248 -4.88 -15.91 -2.50
CA GLU A 248 -5.49 -17.12 -1.96
C GLU A 248 -5.98 -16.92 -0.52
N GLY A 249 -5.33 -16.05 0.26
CA GLY A 249 -5.78 -15.66 1.61
C GLY A 249 -7.20 -15.08 1.67
N ALA A 250 -7.70 -14.54 0.55
CA ALA A 250 -9.07 -14.06 0.43
C ALA A 250 -10.07 -15.14 -0.03
N ALA A 251 -9.61 -16.35 -0.42
CA ALA A 251 -10.46 -17.37 -1.06
C ALA A 251 -11.62 -17.84 -0.17
N ILE A 252 -11.46 -17.81 1.14
CA ILE A 252 -12.51 -18.14 2.10
C ILE A 252 -13.77 -17.25 1.94
N MET A 253 -13.63 -16.05 1.39
CA MET A 253 -14.74 -15.12 1.14
C MET A 253 -15.53 -15.41 -0.17
N GLY A 254 -15.17 -16.45 -0.92
CA GLY A 254 -15.88 -16.85 -2.15
C GLY A 254 -15.21 -16.43 -3.44
N GLY A 255 -15.99 -16.18 -4.50
CA GLY A 255 -15.52 -15.70 -5.81
C GLY A 255 -15.12 -14.21 -5.80
N PRO A 256 -14.52 -13.69 -6.90
CA PRO A 256 -14.05 -12.31 -6.97
C PRO A 256 -15.09 -11.24 -6.59
N ALA A 257 -16.29 -11.33 -7.15
CA ALA A 257 -17.37 -10.40 -6.84
C ALA A 257 -17.86 -10.50 -5.39
N GLU A 258 -17.92 -11.73 -4.85
CA GLU A 258 -18.30 -11.97 -3.45
C GLU A 258 -17.26 -11.39 -2.49
N ARG A 259 -15.97 -11.61 -2.75
CA ARG A 259 -14.85 -11.03 -1.96
C ARG A 259 -14.92 -9.51 -1.93
N ALA A 260 -15.12 -8.88 -3.09
CA ALA A 260 -15.22 -7.43 -3.21
C ALA A 260 -16.44 -6.90 -2.44
N HIS A 261 -17.58 -7.53 -2.58
CA HIS A 261 -18.81 -7.16 -1.87
C HIS A 261 -18.64 -7.32 -0.36
N GLN A 262 -18.12 -8.47 0.10
CA GLN A 262 -17.91 -8.73 1.53
C GLN A 262 -16.94 -7.73 2.15
N SER A 263 -15.82 -7.43 1.49
CA SER A 263 -14.83 -6.45 1.99
C SER A 263 -15.42 -5.04 2.12
N LEU A 264 -16.23 -4.60 1.13
CA LEU A 264 -16.92 -3.30 1.20
C LEU A 264 -17.97 -3.29 2.33
N VAL A 265 -18.76 -4.33 2.46
CA VAL A 265 -19.75 -4.46 3.56
C VAL A 265 -19.06 -4.51 4.91
N ALA A 266 -17.94 -5.20 5.03
CA ALA A 266 -17.16 -5.29 6.26
C ALA A 266 -16.57 -3.93 6.70
N GLY A 267 -16.36 -2.99 5.77
CA GLY A 267 -15.90 -1.65 6.11
C GLY A 267 -14.68 -1.16 5.34
N CYS A 268 -14.22 -1.87 4.31
CA CYS A 268 -13.29 -1.31 3.33
C CYS A 268 -13.99 -0.19 2.54
N ASP A 269 -13.27 0.89 2.28
CA ASP A 269 -13.72 1.98 1.41
C ASP A 269 -13.37 1.71 -0.05
N MET A 270 -12.25 1.01 -0.28
CA MET A 270 -11.75 0.65 -1.60
C MET A 270 -11.22 -0.79 -1.60
N VAL A 271 -11.36 -1.47 -2.73
CA VAL A 271 -10.95 -2.87 -2.90
C VAL A 271 -10.02 -3.02 -4.10
N LEU A 272 -8.98 -3.86 -3.96
CA LEU A 272 -8.00 -4.15 -5.00
C LEU A 272 -8.31 -5.49 -5.65
N VAL A 273 -8.39 -5.51 -6.99
CA VAL A 273 -8.51 -6.74 -7.79
C VAL A 273 -7.47 -6.67 -8.91
N CYS A 274 -6.36 -7.39 -8.73
CA CYS A 274 -5.17 -7.23 -9.53
C CYS A 274 -4.77 -8.54 -10.23
N ASN A 275 -4.00 -8.43 -11.32
CA ASN A 275 -3.36 -9.55 -11.99
C ASN A 275 -4.32 -10.61 -12.65
N GLN A 276 -5.61 -10.43 -12.52
CA GLN A 276 -6.62 -11.33 -13.07
C GLN A 276 -7.73 -10.53 -13.77
N ARG A 277 -7.61 -10.37 -15.07
CA ARG A 277 -8.55 -9.56 -15.88
C ARG A 277 -9.99 -10.04 -15.76
N ASP A 278 -10.22 -11.35 -15.84
CA ASP A 278 -11.56 -11.92 -15.72
C ASP A 278 -12.20 -11.61 -14.36
N ALA A 279 -11.40 -11.61 -13.28
CA ALA A 279 -11.87 -11.23 -11.96
C ALA A 279 -12.23 -9.72 -11.87
N GLN A 280 -11.45 -8.86 -12.53
CA GLN A 280 -11.79 -7.43 -12.61
C GLN A 280 -13.12 -7.20 -13.33
N VAL A 281 -13.33 -7.88 -14.47
CA VAL A 281 -14.59 -7.78 -15.24
C VAL A 281 -15.75 -8.31 -14.41
N GLU A 282 -15.60 -9.47 -13.76
CA GLU A 282 -16.63 -10.04 -12.88
C GLU A 282 -17.03 -9.06 -11.78
N VAL A 283 -16.05 -8.41 -11.13
CA VAL A 283 -16.32 -7.42 -10.08
C VAL A 283 -17.02 -6.17 -10.65
N LEU A 284 -16.59 -5.67 -11.81
CA LEU A 284 -17.23 -4.53 -12.48
C LEU A 284 -18.70 -4.80 -12.86
N ASP A 285 -19.00 -6.01 -13.31
CA ASP A 285 -20.36 -6.42 -13.72
C ASP A 285 -21.30 -6.61 -12.51
N ASN A 286 -20.77 -6.89 -11.32
CA ASN A 286 -21.56 -7.26 -10.15
C ASN A 286 -21.58 -6.21 -9.02
N LEU A 287 -20.63 -5.28 -8.95
CA LEU A 287 -20.67 -4.22 -7.96
C LEU A 287 -21.58 -3.08 -8.40
N PRO A 288 -22.43 -2.55 -7.48
CA PRO A 288 -23.18 -1.34 -7.77
C PRO A 288 -22.25 -0.15 -7.99
N ILE A 289 -22.65 0.78 -8.84
CA ILE A 289 -21.97 2.07 -8.96
C ILE A 289 -22.12 2.83 -7.63
N MET A 290 -21.00 3.13 -7.00
CA MET A 290 -20.96 3.86 -5.74
C MET A 290 -19.73 4.76 -5.70
N GLU A 291 -19.77 5.77 -4.85
CA GLU A 291 -18.64 6.67 -4.62
C GLU A 291 -17.94 6.32 -3.29
N THR A 292 -16.65 6.60 -3.26
CA THR A 292 -15.82 6.50 -2.04
C THR A 292 -15.52 7.91 -1.52
N PRO A 293 -16.30 8.43 -0.58
CA PRO A 293 -16.06 9.76 -0.02
C PRO A 293 -14.69 9.86 0.64
N GLY A 294 -13.96 10.91 0.34
CA GLY A 294 -12.66 11.17 0.93
C GLY A 294 -11.48 10.51 0.22
N ALA A 295 -11.70 9.65 -0.80
CA ALA A 295 -10.62 9.04 -1.57
C ALA A 295 -9.72 10.08 -2.27
N GLU A 296 -10.27 11.24 -2.63
CA GLU A 296 -9.53 12.36 -3.23
C GLU A 296 -8.43 12.92 -2.33
N LYS A 297 -8.51 12.70 -1.02
CA LYS A 297 -7.45 13.10 -0.06
C LYS A 297 -6.15 12.31 -0.24
N LEU A 298 -6.21 11.19 -0.94
CA LEU A 298 -5.03 10.38 -1.26
C LEU A 298 -4.29 10.85 -2.52
N LEU A 299 -4.86 11.78 -3.29
CA LEU A 299 -4.15 12.40 -4.41
C LEU A 299 -2.93 13.16 -3.90
N LYS A 300 -1.81 13.00 -4.59
CA LYS A 300 -0.60 13.77 -4.28
C LYS A 300 -0.88 15.27 -4.30
N THR A 301 -0.30 16.01 -3.37
CA THR A 301 -0.54 17.44 -3.22
C THR A 301 0.57 18.30 -3.82
N GLN A 302 1.65 17.70 -4.29
CA GLN A 302 2.76 18.37 -4.96
C GLN A 302 2.97 17.81 -6.37
N SER A 303 3.62 18.59 -7.22
CA SER A 303 3.99 18.22 -8.58
C SER A 303 5.29 18.92 -8.96
N PHE A 304 6.25 18.13 -9.42
CA PHE A 304 7.54 18.60 -9.93
C PHE A 304 8.09 17.53 -10.91
N SER A 305 8.99 17.95 -11.78
CA SER A 305 9.60 17.01 -12.73
C SER A 305 10.77 16.26 -12.10
N LEU A 306 11.08 15.08 -12.65
CA LEU A 306 12.25 14.30 -12.26
C LEU A 306 13.55 15.12 -12.41
N ALA A 307 13.65 15.91 -13.48
CA ALA A 307 14.84 16.75 -13.72
C ALA A 307 15.02 17.85 -12.65
N GLU A 308 13.91 18.45 -12.15
CA GLU A 308 13.97 19.41 -11.05
C GLU A 308 14.38 18.72 -9.76
N LEU A 309 13.78 17.56 -9.44
CA LEU A 309 14.11 16.77 -8.27
C LEU A 309 15.59 16.40 -8.22
N GLN A 310 16.12 15.82 -9.31
CA GLN A 310 17.51 15.33 -9.38
C GLN A 310 18.59 16.42 -9.37
N ARG A 311 18.24 17.68 -9.70
CA ARG A 311 19.14 18.83 -9.53
C ARG A 311 19.29 19.22 -8.07
N GLY A 312 18.32 18.90 -7.23
CA GLY A 312 18.27 19.26 -5.83
C GLY A 312 19.35 18.55 -5.00
N GLU A 313 19.99 19.28 -4.08
CA GLU A 313 21.00 18.71 -3.19
C GLU A 313 20.39 17.65 -2.24
N ALA A 314 19.14 17.85 -1.82
CA ALA A 314 18.42 16.90 -0.96
C ALA A 314 18.29 15.52 -1.62
N TRP A 315 17.96 15.47 -2.94
CA TRP A 315 17.87 14.21 -3.68
C TRP A 315 19.23 13.50 -3.74
N LYS A 316 20.30 14.23 -4.06
CA LYS A 316 21.66 13.66 -4.13
C LYS A 316 22.11 13.07 -2.80
N GLN A 317 21.90 13.81 -1.73
CA GLN A 317 22.27 13.37 -0.37
C GLN A 317 21.45 12.14 0.05
N ALA A 318 20.13 12.14 -0.15
CA ALA A 318 19.27 11.02 0.18
C ALA A 318 19.61 9.77 -0.67
N SER A 319 19.78 9.92 -1.98
CA SER A 319 20.15 8.81 -2.88
C SER A 319 21.48 8.19 -2.46
N GLN A 320 22.51 9.01 -2.17
CA GLN A 320 23.80 8.51 -1.69
C GLN A 320 23.69 7.83 -0.32
N ALA A 321 22.87 8.35 0.57
CA ALA A 321 22.67 7.75 1.89
C ALA A 321 22.01 6.37 1.78
N MET A 322 20.99 6.23 0.94
CA MET A 322 20.33 4.94 0.70
C MET A 322 21.27 3.94 0.05
N GLN A 323 22.07 4.36 -0.93
CA GLN A 323 23.05 3.48 -1.57
C GLN A 323 24.08 2.94 -0.56
N ARG A 324 24.64 3.81 0.30
CA ARG A 324 25.59 3.38 1.35
C ARG A 324 24.94 2.37 2.31
N LEU A 325 23.65 2.54 2.62
CA LEU A 325 22.94 1.64 3.51
C LEU A 325 22.68 0.25 2.89
N ILE A 326 22.57 0.19 1.58
CA ILE A 326 22.42 -1.08 0.84
C ILE A 326 23.76 -1.82 0.71
N GLU A 327 24.86 -1.08 0.61
CA GLU A 327 26.21 -1.64 0.44
C GLU A 327 26.87 -2.07 1.76
N ALA A 328 26.31 -1.66 2.91
CA ALA A 328 26.82 -1.95 4.25
C ALA A 328 26.35 -3.32 4.76
#